data_3f946284465fb59c8ca444c8489779a3
#
_entry.id   3f946284465fb59c8ca444c8489779a3
#
_cell.length_a   1.000
_cell.length_b   1.000
_cell.length_c   1.000
_cell.angle_alpha   90.00
_cell.angle_beta   90.00
_cell.angle_gamma   90.00
#
_symmetry.space_group_name_H-M   'P 1'
#
loop_
_entity.id
_entity.type
_entity.pdbx_description
1 polymer ?
#
loop_
_entity_poly.entity_id
_entity_poly.type
_entity_poly.pdbx_seq_one_letter_code
_entity_poly.pdbx_strand_id
1 'polypeptide(L)'
;YKETVLTGTQSAVAGGFTAVACMANTNPINDNGAVTHYILERARAANLARVFPVGALSKGLKGEELAAIGEMLEAGAIAISDDGRPVMDANLMRRALEYCSMFNVPISVHEEDLQLAAGGVMNEGPTSVRLGLRGIPNAAEDVMVARDIALARLTGGRVHVAHLSTRGAVALVRQAK
;
A
#
# COMPACT_ATOMS: atom_id res chain seq x y z
N TYR A 1 6.67 -13.95 -12.46
CA TYR A 1 7.75 -14.08 -11.49
C TYR A 1 8.83 -13.04 -11.81
N LYS A 2 8.88 -11.98 -11.00
CA LYS A 2 9.78 -10.83 -11.25
C LYS A 2 11.03 -10.93 -10.39
N GLU A 3 10.85 -11.14 -9.08
CA GLU A 3 11.92 -11.17 -8.09
C GLU A 3 11.69 -12.23 -7.03
N THR A 4 12.78 -12.61 -6.34
CA THR A 4 12.76 -13.32 -5.07
C THR A 4 13.22 -12.35 -3.97
N VAL A 5 13.03 -12.74 -2.71
CA VAL A 5 13.60 -11.97 -1.58
C VAL A 5 15.13 -11.83 -1.74
N LEU A 6 15.81 -12.89 -2.24
CA LEU A 6 17.24 -12.83 -2.48
C LEU A 6 17.60 -11.78 -3.55
N THR A 7 16.99 -11.85 -4.74
CA THR A 7 17.33 -10.93 -5.84
C THR A 7 16.92 -9.49 -5.53
N GLY A 8 15.77 -9.28 -4.87
CA GLY A 8 15.33 -7.96 -4.43
C GLY A 8 16.27 -7.34 -3.40
N THR A 9 16.76 -8.13 -2.43
CA THR A 9 17.74 -7.64 -1.45
C THR A 9 19.12 -7.42 -2.06
N GLN A 10 19.53 -8.18 -3.07
CA GLN A 10 20.73 -7.93 -3.86
C GLN A 10 20.63 -6.58 -4.59
N SER A 11 19.51 -6.33 -5.26
CA SER A 11 19.25 -5.05 -5.93
C SER A 11 19.27 -3.88 -4.95
N ALA A 12 18.63 -4.05 -3.78
CA ALA A 12 18.63 -3.03 -2.73
C ALA A 12 20.04 -2.67 -2.27
N VAL A 13 20.87 -3.65 -1.94
CA VAL A 13 22.25 -3.43 -1.49
C VAL A 13 23.09 -2.78 -2.60
N ALA A 14 22.94 -3.22 -3.86
CA ALA A 14 23.62 -2.60 -4.99
C ALA A 14 23.23 -1.13 -5.18
N GLY A 15 21.97 -0.76 -4.84
CA GLY A 15 21.49 0.62 -4.81
C GLY A 15 21.83 1.39 -3.52
N GLY A 16 22.56 0.79 -2.56
CA GLY A 16 22.94 1.44 -1.30
C GLY A 16 21.87 1.38 -0.20
N PHE A 17 20.78 0.61 -0.38
CA PHE A 17 19.73 0.44 0.63
C PHE A 17 20.14 -0.64 1.65
N THR A 18 20.08 -0.30 2.92
CA THR A 18 20.35 -1.22 4.03
C THR A 18 19.09 -1.91 4.56
N ALA A 19 17.93 -1.42 4.16
CA ALA A 19 16.64 -1.94 4.56
C ALA A 19 15.57 -1.64 3.49
N VAL A 20 14.60 -2.54 3.35
CA VAL A 20 13.46 -2.41 2.43
C VAL A 20 12.18 -2.89 3.09
N ALA A 21 11.05 -2.27 2.74
CA ALA A 21 9.72 -2.78 3.05
C ALA A 21 9.23 -3.65 1.88
N CYS A 22 8.83 -4.89 2.17
CA CYS A 22 8.31 -5.81 1.17
C CYS A 22 6.79 -5.71 1.17
N MET A 23 6.21 -5.18 0.09
CA MET A 23 4.76 -5.03 -0.04
C MET A 23 4.04 -6.39 -0.10
N ALA A 24 2.73 -6.37 0.20
CA ALA A 24 1.92 -7.57 0.36
C ALA A 24 1.64 -8.34 -0.95
N ASN A 25 1.81 -7.71 -2.10
CA ASN A 25 1.55 -8.27 -3.43
C ASN A 25 2.58 -9.32 -3.90
N THR A 26 3.02 -10.15 -2.98
CA THR A 26 3.92 -11.29 -3.22
C THR A 26 3.17 -12.48 -3.83
N ASN A 27 3.89 -13.56 -4.18
CA ASN A 27 3.29 -14.83 -4.59
C ASN A 27 3.88 -15.99 -3.76
N PRO A 28 3.11 -16.58 -2.83
CA PRO A 28 1.73 -16.25 -2.46
C PRO A 28 1.60 -14.85 -1.85
N ILE A 29 0.38 -14.28 -1.89
CA ILE A 29 0.08 -12.98 -1.28
C ILE A 29 0.33 -13.06 0.23
N ASN A 30 0.93 -12.00 0.80
CA ASN A 30 1.19 -11.91 2.23
C ASN A 30 -0.08 -11.47 2.99
N ASP A 31 -1.08 -12.35 3.08
CA ASP A 31 -2.37 -12.10 3.74
C ASP A 31 -2.59 -12.93 5.01
N ASN A 32 -1.55 -13.63 5.48
CA ASN A 32 -1.57 -14.43 6.70
C ASN A 32 -0.17 -14.56 7.32
N GLY A 33 -0.10 -15.01 8.58
CA GLY A 33 1.14 -15.12 9.34
C GLY A 33 2.16 -16.10 8.74
N ALA A 34 1.72 -17.18 8.10
CA ALA A 34 2.64 -18.15 7.51
C ALA A 34 3.46 -17.58 6.36
N VAL A 35 2.85 -16.75 5.50
CA VAL A 35 3.55 -16.07 4.42
C VAL A 35 4.50 -15.01 4.96
N THR A 36 4.08 -14.26 5.99
CA THR A 36 4.96 -13.29 6.68
C THR A 36 6.21 -13.98 7.24
N HIS A 37 6.06 -15.11 7.93
CA HIS A 37 7.19 -15.91 8.42
C HIS A 37 8.09 -16.38 7.27
N TYR A 38 7.52 -16.89 6.20
CA TYR A 38 8.29 -17.33 5.04
C TYR A 38 9.15 -16.20 4.44
N ILE A 39 8.59 -14.98 4.30
CA ILE A 39 9.35 -13.82 3.82
C ILE A 39 10.54 -13.53 4.74
N LEU A 40 10.32 -13.53 6.06
CA LEU A 40 11.38 -13.27 7.04
C LEU A 40 12.47 -14.35 7.03
N GLU A 41 12.10 -15.62 6.88
CA GLU A 41 13.07 -16.71 6.74
C GLU A 41 13.91 -16.56 5.47
N ARG A 42 13.29 -16.23 4.34
CA ARG A 42 14.01 -15.95 3.09
C ARG A 42 14.94 -14.75 3.23
N ALA A 43 14.53 -13.71 3.96
CA ALA A 43 15.36 -12.54 4.23
C ALA A 43 16.58 -12.90 5.10
N ARG A 44 16.40 -13.69 6.15
CA ARG A 44 17.50 -14.19 7.00
C ARG A 44 18.49 -15.03 6.19
N ALA A 45 17.98 -15.93 5.34
CA ALA A 45 18.81 -16.77 4.48
C ALA A 45 19.60 -15.95 3.44
N ALA A 46 19.02 -14.88 2.91
CA ALA A 46 19.70 -13.97 1.99
C ALA A 46 20.83 -13.19 2.66
N ASN A 47 20.67 -12.81 3.94
CA ASN A 47 21.64 -12.09 4.77
C ASN A 47 22.25 -10.84 4.09
N LEU A 48 21.40 -10.05 3.47
CA LEU A 48 21.73 -8.81 2.74
C LEU A 48 21.03 -7.59 3.38
N ALA A 49 20.20 -6.88 2.65
CA ALA A 49 19.39 -5.82 3.24
C ALA A 49 18.36 -6.38 4.23
N ARG A 50 18.05 -5.63 5.29
CA ARG A 50 16.96 -5.98 6.20
C ARG A 50 15.63 -5.88 5.45
N VAL A 51 14.75 -6.88 5.63
CA VAL A 51 13.44 -6.91 5.01
C VAL A 51 12.37 -6.77 6.09
N PHE A 52 11.50 -5.80 5.90
CA PHE A 52 10.33 -5.56 6.75
C PHE A 52 9.06 -5.91 5.98
N PRO A 53 8.39 -7.02 6.28
CA PRO A 53 7.16 -7.40 5.58
C PRO A 53 6.03 -6.41 5.87
N VAL A 54 5.28 -6.07 4.83
CA VAL A 54 4.00 -5.39 4.90
C VAL A 54 2.92 -6.43 4.62
N GLY A 55 1.92 -6.55 5.50
CA GLY A 55 0.82 -7.49 5.33
C GLY A 55 -0.31 -6.91 4.47
N ALA A 56 -1.09 -7.77 3.82
CA ALA A 56 -2.28 -7.36 3.07
C ALA A 56 -3.36 -6.81 4.01
N LEU A 57 -4.08 -5.77 3.57
CA LEU A 57 -5.28 -5.29 4.26
C LEU A 57 -6.42 -6.25 4.04
N SER A 58 -6.64 -6.66 2.79
CA SER A 58 -7.71 -7.56 2.41
C SER A 58 -7.19 -8.92 1.96
N LYS A 59 -7.98 -9.95 2.19
CA LYS A 59 -7.67 -11.32 1.81
C LYS A 59 -7.51 -11.43 0.30
N GLY A 60 -6.35 -11.94 -0.12
CA GLY A 60 -6.01 -12.05 -1.53
C GLY A 60 -5.92 -10.70 -2.26
N LEU A 61 -5.81 -9.56 -1.56
CA LEU A 61 -5.84 -8.20 -2.11
C LEU A 61 -7.10 -7.93 -2.95
N LYS A 62 -8.26 -8.44 -2.50
CA LYS A 62 -9.52 -8.32 -3.25
C LYS A 62 -10.36 -7.11 -2.85
N GLY A 63 -10.08 -6.48 -1.69
CA GLY A 63 -10.86 -5.36 -1.17
C GLY A 63 -12.25 -5.76 -0.67
N GLU A 64 -12.50 -7.03 -0.35
CA GLU A 64 -13.82 -7.58 0.03
C GLU A 64 -13.93 -7.88 1.53
N GLU A 65 -12.89 -8.49 2.12
CA GLU A 65 -12.83 -8.86 3.54
C GLU A 65 -11.43 -8.64 4.11
N LEU A 66 -11.32 -8.38 5.42
CA LEU A 66 -10.04 -8.20 6.07
C LEU A 66 -9.19 -9.48 6.01
N ALA A 67 -7.89 -9.32 5.79
CA ALA A 67 -6.91 -10.39 5.93
C ALA A 67 -6.68 -10.74 7.41
N ALA A 68 -5.86 -11.75 7.67
CA ALA A 68 -5.48 -12.16 9.03
C ALA A 68 -4.44 -11.19 9.63
N ILE A 69 -4.82 -9.90 9.77
CA ILE A 69 -3.92 -8.80 10.14
C ILE A 69 -3.19 -9.10 11.45
N GLY A 70 -3.91 -9.55 12.50
CA GLY A 70 -3.30 -9.87 13.79
C GLY A 70 -2.19 -10.91 13.69
N GLU A 71 -2.43 -12.01 12.96
CA GLU A 71 -1.43 -13.07 12.74
C GLU A 71 -0.19 -12.53 12.00
N MET A 72 -0.38 -11.68 11.00
CA MET A 72 0.74 -11.08 10.25
C MET A 72 1.58 -10.17 11.13
N LEU A 73 0.95 -9.36 12.00
CA LEU A 73 1.64 -8.50 12.94
C LEU A 73 2.42 -9.30 13.99
N GLU A 74 1.83 -10.35 14.55
CA GLU A 74 2.51 -11.28 15.45
C GLU A 74 3.70 -11.97 14.76
N ALA A 75 3.57 -12.30 13.48
CA ALA A 75 4.64 -12.87 12.67
C ALA A 75 5.75 -11.88 12.31
N GLY A 76 5.54 -10.57 12.51
CA GLY A 76 6.54 -9.53 12.31
C GLY A 76 6.30 -8.58 11.14
N ALA A 77 5.08 -8.51 10.60
CA ALA A 77 4.72 -7.44 9.68
C ALA A 77 4.72 -6.08 10.41
N ILE A 78 5.18 -5.03 9.72
CA ILE A 78 5.35 -3.69 10.32
C ILE A 78 4.27 -2.68 9.92
N ALA A 79 3.53 -2.99 8.87
CA ALA A 79 2.48 -2.16 8.31
C ALA A 79 1.50 -3.04 7.53
N ILE A 80 0.37 -2.48 7.14
CA ILE A 80 -0.67 -3.14 6.36
C ILE A 80 -0.91 -2.34 5.08
N SER A 81 -1.10 -3.03 3.94
CA SER A 81 -1.30 -2.38 2.65
C SER A 81 -1.90 -3.34 1.61
N ASP A 82 -2.79 -2.84 0.79
CA ASP A 82 -3.19 -3.49 -0.47
C ASP A 82 -2.51 -2.81 -1.68
N ASP A 83 -1.23 -2.42 -1.53
CA ASP A 83 -0.48 -1.68 -2.56
C ASP A 83 -0.63 -2.29 -3.96
N GLY A 84 -0.83 -1.39 -4.94
CA GLY A 84 -1.16 -1.71 -6.31
C GLY A 84 -2.65 -2.02 -6.54
N ARG A 85 -3.46 -2.09 -5.47
CA ARG A 85 -4.93 -2.24 -5.52
C ARG A 85 -5.55 -1.36 -4.44
N PRO A 86 -6.21 -0.25 -4.82
CA PRO A 86 -6.86 0.62 -3.83
C PRO A 86 -8.04 -0.11 -3.16
N VAL A 87 -8.23 0.13 -1.89
CA VAL A 87 -9.42 -0.35 -1.16
C VAL A 87 -10.59 0.57 -1.48
N MET A 88 -11.45 0.16 -2.42
CA MET A 88 -12.59 0.98 -2.87
C MET A 88 -13.71 1.07 -1.81
N ASP A 89 -13.91 0.02 -1.02
CA ASP A 89 -14.93 0.00 0.04
C ASP A 89 -14.48 0.82 1.26
N ALA A 90 -15.13 1.97 1.46
CA ALA A 90 -14.85 2.86 2.59
C ALA A 90 -15.15 2.22 3.96
N ASN A 91 -16.13 1.29 4.04
CA ASN A 91 -16.45 0.61 5.28
C ASN A 91 -15.37 -0.44 5.64
N LEU A 92 -14.85 -1.15 4.63
CA LEU A 92 -13.72 -2.06 4.82
C LEU A 92 -12.48 -1.28 5.30
N MET A 93 -12.15 -0.15 4.66
CA MET A 93 -11.05 0.72 5.08
C MET A 93 -11.24 1.24 6.51
N ARG A 94 -12.44 1.70 6.87
CA ARG A 94 -12.76 2.11 8.23
C ARG A 94 -12.47 0.99 9.23
N ARG A 95 -12.97 -0.22 8.98
CA ARG A 95 -12.75 -1.38 9.87
C ARG A 95 -11.29 -1.74 9.98
N ALA A 96 -10.54 -1.66 8.88
CA ALA A 96 -9.09 -1.88 8.88
C ALA A 96 -8.38 -0.87 9.77
N LEU A 97 -8.73 0.42 9.68
CA LEU A 97 -8.17 1.48 10.51
C LEU A 97 -8.49 1.27 11.99
N GLU A 98 -9.75 0.95 12.33
CA GLU A 98 -10.16 0.62 13.71
C GLU A 98 -9.35 -0.56 14.26
N TYR A 99 -9.20 -1.62 13.47
CA TYR A 99 -8.46 -2.81 13.89
C TYR A 99 -6.95 -2.54 14.03
N CYS A 100 -6.33 -1.90 13.05
CA CYS A 100 -4.90 -1.56 13.07
C CYS A 100 -4.55 -0.56 14.19
N SER A 101 -5.50 0.30 14.60
CA SER A 101 -5.27 1.24 15.71
C SER A 101 -5.00 0.53 17.04
N MET A 102 -5.57 -0.66 17.27
CA MET A 102 -5.33 -1.49 18.45
C MET A 102 -3.85 -1.91 18.59
N PHE A 103 -3.16 -2.04 17.47
CA PHE A 103 -1.74 -2.43 17.40
C PHE A 103 -0.81 -1.24 17.16
N ASN A 104 -1.35 -0.03 17.04
CA ASN A 104 -0.59 1.17 16.70
C ASN A 104 0.19 1.04 15.36
N VAL A 105 -0.35 0.32 14.39
CA VAL A 105 0.27 0.02 13.10
C VAL A 105 -0.34 0.89 12.00
N PRO A 106 0.48 1.49 11.09
CA PRO A 106 -0.04 2.27 9.98
C PRO A 106 -0.60 1.39 8.87
N ILE A 107 -1.62 1.90 8.18
CA ILE A 107 -2.04 1.41 6.87
C ILE A 107 -1.38 2.28 5.81
N SER A 108 -0.59 1.66 4.93
CA SER A 108 -0.04 2.31 3.74
C SER A 108 -1.01 2.15 2.58
N VAL A 109 -1.52 3.25 2.05
CA VAL A 109 -2.57 3.25 1.04
C VAL A 109 -2.05 3.57 -0.35
N HIS A 110 -2.65 2.92 -1.35
CA HIS A 110 -2.48 3.19 -2.77
C HIS A 110 -3.71 3.94 -3.25
N GLU A 111 -3.56 5.25 -3.46
CA GLU A 111 -4.70 6.14 -3.65
C GLU A 111 -5.01 6.34 -5.11
N GLU A 112 -5.90 5.51 -5.63
CA GLU A 112 -6.39 5.62 -7.00
C GLU A 112 -7.85 5.18 -7.07
N ASP A 113 -8.77 6.08 -7.41
CA ASP A 113 -10.14 5.71 -7.72
C ASP A 113 -10.16 4.99 -9.07
N LEU A 114 -10.45 3.67 -9.03
CA LEU A 114 -10.41 2.81 -10.22
C LEU A 114 -11.44 3.19 -11.29
N GLN A 115 -12.55 3.84 -10.91
CA GLN A 115 -13.58 4.27 -11.87
C GLN A 115 -13.12 5.52 -12.60
N LEU A 116 -12.51 6.48 -11.90
CA LEU A 116 -11.93 7.67 -12.51
C LEU A 116 -10.68 7.36 -13.34
N ALA A 117 -9.86 6.42 -12.88
CA ALA A 117 -8.63 6.00 -13.59
C ALA A 117 -8.89 5.09 -14.80
N ALA A 118 -10.09 4.51 -14.93
CA ALA A 118 -10.40 3.48 -15.90
C ALA A 118 -10.01 3.83 -17.33
N GLY A 119 -9.12 3.01 -17.91
CA GLY A 119 -8.62 3.16 -19.29
C GLY A 119 -7.65 4.31 -19.50
N GLY A 120 -7.26 5.04 -18.44
CA GLY A 120 -6.20 6.04 -18.50
C GLY A 120 -4.82 5.39 -18.57
N VAL A 121 -3.90 6.02 -19.28
CA VAL A 121 -2.52 5.52 -19.48
C VAL A 121 -1.46 6.52 -19.08
N MET A 122 -1.86 7.72 -18.73
CA MET A 122 -0.99 8.81 -18.26
C MET A 122 -1.82 9.85 -17.50
N ASN A 123 -1.16 10.81 -16.86
CA ASN A 123 -1.87 11.92 -16.22
C ASN A 123 -2.67 12.75 -17.24
N GLU A 124 -3.89 13.13 -16.88
CA GLU A 124 -4.73 14.01 -17.69
C GLU A 124 -4.15 15.43 -17.73
N GLY A 125 -4.03 15.99 -18.95
CA GLY A 125 -3.50 17.33 -19.12
C GLY A 125 -3.17 17.65 -20.59
N PRO A 126 -2.54 18.80 -20.86
CA PRO A 126 -2.22 19.20 -22.22
C PRO A 126 -1.42 18.17 -23.02
N THR A 127 -0.58 17.39 -22.33
CA THR A 127 0.23 16.35 -23.00
C THR A 127 -0.62 15.15 -23.43
N SER A 128 -1.52 14.67 -22.57
CA SER A 128 -2.42 13.56 -22.93
C SER A 128 -3.32 13.94 -24.10
N VAL A 129 -3.86 15.17 -24.07
CA VAL A 129 -4.67 15.69 -25.17
C VAL A 129 -3.88 15.77 -26.48
N ARG A 130 -2.65 16.33 -26.43
CA ARG A 130 -1.78 16.44 -27.62
C ARG A 130 -1.41 15.07 -28.22
N LEU A 131 -1.25 14.05 -27.37
CA LEU A 131 -0.91 12.71 -27.81
C LEU A 131 -2.13 11.88 -28.19
N GLY A 132 -3.35 12.36 -27.97
CA GLY A 132 -4.57 11.60 -28.17
C GLY A 132 -4.70 10.39 -27.22
N LEU A 133 -4.06 10.45 -26.05
CA LEU A 133 -4.08 9.40 -25.05
C LEU A 133 -5.08 9.74 -23.95
N ARG A 134 -5.79 8.71 -23.47
CA ARG A 134 -6.70 8.88 -22.33
C ARG A 134 -5.92 9.20 -21.07
N GLY A 135 -6.28 10.32 -20.42
CA GLY A 135 -5.69 10.75 -19.17
C GLY A 135 -6.38 10.14 -17.95
N ILE A 136 -5.65 10.06 -16.84
CA ILE A 136 -6.15 9.81 -15.49
C ILE A 136 -6.26 11.18 -14.81
N PRO A 137 -7.46 11.62 -14.40
CA PRO A 137 -7.62 12.92 -13.75
C PRO A 137 -6.98 12.91 -12.36
N ASN A 138 -6.42 14.04 -11.93
CA ASN A 138 -5.86 14.19 -10.58
C ASN A 138 -6.87 13.84 -9.48
N ALA A 139 -8.17 14.06 -9.75
CA ALA A 139 -9.23 13.67 -8.85
C ALA A 139 -9.23 12.18 -8.48
N ALA A 140 -8.67 11.30 -9.32
CA ALA A 140 -8.58 9.87 -9.01
C ALA A 140 -7.76 9.62 -7.73
N GLU A 141 -6.69 10.37 -7.50
CA GLU A 141 -5.93 10.33 -6.25
C GLU A 141 -6.56 11.19 -5.15
N ASP A 142 -6.96 12.43 -5.48
CA ASP A 142 -7.41 13.42 -4.49
C ASP A 142 -8.62 12.94 -3.67
N VAL A 143 -9.62 12.31 -4.30
CA VAL A 143 -10.84 11.86 -3.60
C VAL A 143 -10.56 10.71 -2.64
N MET A 144 -9.64 9.80 -3.00
CA MET A 144 -9.23 8.68 -2.16
C MET A 144 -8.44 9.17 -0.94
N VAL A 145 -7.48 10.07 -1.15
CA VAL A 145 -6.72 10.71 -0.07
C VAL A 145 -7.65 11.45 0.89
N ALA A 146 -8.60 12.23 0.37
CA ALA A 146 -9.58 12.96 1.20
C ALA A 146 -10.43 12.01 2.05
N ARG A 147 -10.90 10.91 1.45
CA ARG A 147 -11.67 9.86 2.13
C ARG A 147 -10.87 9.24 3.28
N ASP A 148 -9.65 8.82 3.01
CA ASP A 148 -8.88 8.07 3.98
C ASP A 148 -8.35 8.96 5.12
N ILE A 149 -8.07 10.24 4.85
CA ILE A 149 -7.82 11.22 5.91
C ILE A 149 -9.06 11.40 6.81
N ALA A 150 -10.26 11.48 6.22
CA ALA A 150 -11.50 11.58 7.01
C ALA A 150 -11.74 10.34 7.87
N LEU A 151 -11.49 9.14 7.33
CA LEU A 151 -11.60 7.88 8.07
C LEU A 151 -10.54 7.75 9.17
N ALA A 152 -9.31 8.19 8.92
CA ALA A 152 -8.25 8.22 9.93
C ALA A 152 -8.62 9.14 11.11
N ARG A 153 -9.18 10.31 10.83
CA ARG A 153 -9.70 11.22 11.88
C ARG A 153 -10.84 10.60 12.68
N LEU A 154 -11.75 9.90 12.02
CA LEU A 154 -12.90 9.24 12.66
C LEU A 154 -12.45 8.12 13.60
N THR A 155 -11.46 7.33 13.19
CA THR A 155 -11.05 6.09 13.87
C THR A 155 -9.86 6.25 14.82
N GLY A 156 -9.12 7.35 14.70
CA GLY A 156 -7.81 7.52 15.35
C GLY A 156 -6.72 6.63 14.75
N GLY A 157 -7.00 5.94 13.64
CA GLY A 157 -6.05 5.09 12.94
C GLY A 157 -4.97 5.90 12.21
N ARG A 158 -3.88 5.23 11.86
CA ARG A 158 -2.72 5.83 11.19
C ARG A 158 -2.71 5.48 9.71
N VAL A 159 -2.76 6.50 8.86
CA VAL A 159 -2.64 6.35 7.40
C VAL A 159 -1.28 6.88 6.94
N HIS A 160 -0.60 6.09 6.11
CA HIS A 160 0.56 6.50 5.34
C HIS A 160 0.15 6.57 3.87
N VAL A 161 0.00 7.79 3.35
CA VAL A 161 -0.31 7.98 1.92
C VAL A 161 0.98 7.78 1.13
N ALA A 162 1.07 6.66 0.41
CA ALA A 162 2.24 6.32 -0.40
C ALA A 162 2.27 7.12 -1.70
N HIS A 163 3.47 7.28 -2.27
CA HIS A 163 3.75 7.79 -3.63
C HIS A 163 2.78 8.88 -4.13
N LEU A 164 2.56 9.94 -3.34
CA LEU A 164 1.76 11.11 -3.71
C LEU A 164 2.18 11.69 -5.07
N SER A 165 1.23 11.90 -5.96
CA SER A 165 1.50 12.38 -7.32
C SER A 165 0.81 13.70 -7.67
N THR A 166 -0.26 14.08 -6.95
CA THR A 166 -1.04 15.28 -7.27
C THR A 166 -0.81 16.43 -6.30
N ARG A 167 -1.01 17.65 -6.81
CA ARG A 167 -0.97 18.87 -5.97
C ARG A 167 -2.09 18.87 -4.93
N GLY A 168 -3.28 18.36 -5.29
CA GLY A 168 -4.43 18.27 -4.41
C GLY A 168 -4.16 17.36 -3.22
N ALA A 169 -3.68 16.16 -3.48
CA ALA A 169 -3.32 15.20 -2.43
C ALA A 169 -2.22 15.73 -1.49
N VAL A 170 -1.19 16.41 -2.02
CA VAL A 170 -0.16 17.06 -1.21
C VAL A 170 -0.77 18.12 -0.29
N ALA A 171 -1.72 18.93 -0.79
CA ALA A 171 -2.39 19.94 0.02
C ALA A 171 -3.25 19.31 1.12
N LEU A 172 -4.00 18.25 0.81
CA LEU A 172 -4.82 17.50 1.77
C LEU A 172 -3.96 16.89 2.89
N VAL A 173 -2.86 16.23 2.56
CA VAL A 173 -1.94 15.65 3.55
C VAL A 173 -1.29 16.74 4.41
N ARG A 174 -0.92 17.89 3.82
CA ARG A 174 -0.37 19.03 4.58
C ARG A 174 -1.36 19.58 5.60
N GLN A 175 -2.65 19.65 5.26
CA GLN A 175 -3.70 20.09 6.18
C GLN A 175 -4.02 19.05 7.27
N ALA A 176 -3.75 17.77 7.00
CA ALA A 176 -4.04 16.68 7.93
C ALA A 176 -2.97 16.50 9.02
N LYS A 177 -1.73 16.95 8.76
CA LYS A 177 -0.60 16.97 9.71
C LYS A 177 -0.73 18.09 10.73
#